data_5796b631b56c0970d7fc94c6823402d5
#
_entry.id   5796b631b56c0970d7fc94c6823402d5
#
_cell.length_a   1.000
_cell.length_b   1.000
_cell.length_c   1.000
_cell.angle_alpha   90.00
_cell.angle_beta   90.00
_cell.angle_gamma   90.00
#
_symmetry.space_group_name_H-M   'P 1'
#
loop_
_entity.id
_entity.type
_entity.pdbx_description
1 polymer ?
#
loop_
_entity_poly.entity_id
_entity_poly.type
_entity_poly.pdbx_seq_one_letter_code
_entity_poly.pdbx_strand_id
1 'polypeptide(L)'
;MPVAITRQVSPAIGDCELTHLERTPIDVDVARAQHAAYEAALAALGCRVERLPAEPDLPDSVFVEDAAVVLDDVAILTRPGAESRRDERPTIERALAPYRDVVAIEAPGIVDGG
;
A
#
# COMPACT_ATOMS: atom_id res chain seq x y z
N MET A 1 -8.75 -18.39 -7.00
CA MET A 1 -9.28 -17.10 -6.50
C MET A 1 -8.11 -16.17 -6.21
N PRO A 2 -7.98 -15.05 -6.91
CA PRO A 2 -6.93 -14.08 -6.61
C PRO A 2 -7.08 -13.51 -5.20
N VAL A 3 -5.96 -13.19 -4.58
CA VAL A 3 -5.92 -12.51 -3.29
C VAL A 3 -5.55 -11.06 -3.54
N ALA A 4 -6.37 -10.13 -3.05
CA ALA A 4 -6.10 -8.71 -3.10
C ALA A 4 -5.72 -8.23 -1.71
N ILE A 5 -4.46 -7.85 -1.54
CA ILE A 5 -3.99 -7.29 -0.27
C ILE A 5 -4.26 -5.79 -0.30
N THR A 6 -4.98 -5.31 0.69
CA THR A 6 -5.30 -3.89 0.87
C THR A 6 -4.88 -3.46 2.26
N ARG A 7 -4.89 -2.18 2.51
CA ARG A 7 -4.66 -1.63 3.85
C ARG A 7 -5.70 -0.57 4.16
N GLN A 8 -6.17 -0.55 5.39
CA GLN A 8 -7.06 0.49 5.87
C GLN A 8 -6.41 1.87 5.76
N VAL A 9 -7.22 2.87 5.44
CA VAL A 9 -6.77 4.25 5.32
C VAL A 9 -6.17 4.74 6.65
N SER A 10 -4.97 5.31 6.58
CA SER A 10 -4.34 5.92 7.76
C SER A 10 -5.10 7.18 8.18
N PRO A 11 -5.28 7.41 9.49
CA PRO A 11 -5.82 8.69 9.96
C PRO A 11 -4.92 9.88 9.61
N ALA A 12 -3.64 9.66 9.29
CA ALA A 12 -2.69 10.69 8.88
C ALA A 12 -2.71 10.99 7.37
N ILE A 13 -3.69 10.45 6.60
CA ILE A 13 -3.70 10.58 5.12
C ILE A 13 -3.66 12.04 4.63
N GLY A 14 -4.10 12.99 5.45
CA GLY A 14 -3.99 14.41 5.13
C GLY A 14 -2.56 14.90 4.92
N ASP A 15 -1.57 14.19 5.45
CA ASP A 15 -0.14 14.49 5.34
C ASP A 15 0.56 13.68 4.25
N CYS A 16 -0.19 13.06 3.33
CA CYS A 16 0.37 12.24 2.26
C CYS A 16 1.31 13.03 1.35
N GLU A 17 2.25 12.31 0.70
CA GLU A 17 3.19 12.91 -0.24
C GLU A 17 2.47 13.44 -1.49
N LEU A 18 2.78 14.70 -1.87
CA LEU A 18 2.26 15.35 -3.05
C LEU A 18 3.42 15.93 -3.85
N THR A 19 3.56 15.51 -5.11
CA THR A 19 4.66 15.96 -5.97
C THR A 19 4.26 17.06 -6.95
N HIS A 20 3.00 17.10 -7.38
CA HIS A 20 2.54 17.99 -8.44
C HIS A 20 1.27 18.77 -8.10
N LEU A 21 0.69 18.56 -6.94
CA LEU A 21 -0.57 19.16 -6.52
C LEU A 21 -0.41 19.95 -5.23
N GLU A 22 -1.17 21.03 -5.12
CA GLU A 22 -1.29 21.75 -3.85
C GLU A 22 -2.03 20.87 -2.83
N ARG A 23 -1.61 20.98 -1.56
CA ARG A 23 -2.27 20.25 -0.48
C ARG A 23 -3.65 20.83 -0.22
N THR A 24 -4.65 19.98 -0.30
CA THR A 24 -6.03 20.30 0.11
C THR A 24 -6.42 19.41 1.29
N PRO A 25 -7.33 19.89 2.17
CA PRO A 25 -7.82 19.05 3.27
C PRO A 25 -8.43 17.74 2.75
N ILE A 26 -8.08 16.63 3.38
CA ILE A 26 -8.66 15.32 3.09
C ILE A 26 -9.58 14.93 4.24
N ASP A 27 -10.82 14.62 3.91
CA ASP A 27 -11.77 14.06 4.86
C ASP A 27 -11.50 12.55 4.99
N VAL A 28 -11.00 12.15 6.14
CA VAL A 28 -10.63 10.75 6.40
C VAL A 28 -11.83 9.81 6.30
N ASP A 29 -13.01 10.24 6.74
CA ASP A 29 -14.22 9.42 6.69
C ASP A 29 -14.66 9.19 5.24
N VAL A 30 -14.57 10.20 4.39
CA VAL A 30 -14.83 10.07 2.95
C VAL A 30 -13.82 9.13 2.31
N ALA A 31 -12.53 9.28 2.63
CA ALA A 31 -11.48 8.39 2.13
C ALA A 31 -11.74 6.94 2.53
N ARG A 32 -12.14 6.69 3.77
CA ARG A 32 -12.50 5.35 4.25
C ARG A 32 -13.69 4.77 3.51
N ALA A 33 -14.72 5.57 3.26
CA ALA A 33 -15.90 5.12 2.51
C ALA A 33 -15.56 4.77 1.06
N GLN A 34 -14.75 5.60 0.41
CA GLN A 34 -14.28 5.35 -0.96
C GLN A 34 -13.43 4.08 -1.01
N HIS A 35 -12.55 3.88 -0.05
CA HIS A 35 -11.71 2.69 0.02
C HIS A 35 -12.53 1.43 0.26
N ALA A 36 -13.55 1.48 1.12
CA ALA A 36 -14.47 0.36 1.32
C ALA A 36 -15.21 0.00 0.04
N ALA A 37 -15.63 0.98 -0.75
CA ALA A 37 -16.26 0.75 -2.05
C ALA A 37 -15.28 0.08 -3.03
N TYR A 38 -14.03 0.50 -3.04
CA TYR A 38 -12.97 -0.13 -3.84
C TYR A 38 -12.76 -1.60 -3.46
N GLU A 39 -12.68 -1.90 -2.16
CA GLU A 39 -12.54 -3.27 -1.69
C GLU A 39 -13.75 -4.14 -2.04
N ALA A 40 -14.96 -3.57 -1.93
CA ALA A 40 -16.19 -4.27 -2.35
C ALA A 40 -16.17 -4.58 -3.84
N ALA A 41 -15.67 -3.68 -4.68
CA ALA A 41 -15.51 -3.91 -6.11
C ALA A 41 -14.52 -5.05 -6.39
N LEU A 42 -13.40 -5.12 -5.69
CA LEU A 42 -12.45 -6.22 -5.80
C LEU A 42 -13.09 -7.57 -5.44
N ALA A 43 -13.87 -7.60 -4.37
CA ALA A 43 -14.58 -8.80 -3.95
C ALA A 43 -15.63 -9.23 -5.00
N ALA A 44 -16.35 -8.27 -5.57
CA ALA A 44 -17.33 -8.53 -6.63
C ALA A 44 -16.68 -9.08 -7.90
N LEU A 45 -15.42 -8.75 -8.15
CA LEU A 45 -14.64 -9.27 -9.29
C LEU A 45 -14.01 -10.65 -9.01
N GLY A 46 -14.28 -11.24 -7.85
CA GLY A 46 -13.82 -12.58 -7.50
C GLY A 46 -12.54 -12.64 -6.68
N CYS A 47 -12.03 -11.51 -6.20
CA CYS A 47 -10.87 -11.48 -5.32
C CYS A 47 -11.25 -11.81 -3.87
N ARG A 48 -10.37 -12.53 -3.17
CA ARG A 48 -10.41 -12.59 -1.71
C ARG A 48 -9.63 -11.39 -1.18
N VAL A 49 -10.32 -10.49 -0.51
CA VAL A 49 -9.67 -9.27 0.04
C VAL A 49 -9.04 -9.58 1.39
N GLU A 50 -7.74 -9.35 1.49
CA GLU A 50 -6.98 -9.45 2.72
C GLU A 50 -6.61 -8.04 3.17
N ARG A 51 -7.35 -7.53 4.15
CA ARG A 51 -7.21 -6.15 4.63
C ARG A 51 -6.24 -6.08 5.77
N LEU A 52 -5.16 -5.30 5.59
CA LEU A 52 -4.21 -5.02 6.65
C LEU A 52 -4.70 -3.88 7.53
N PRO A 53 -4.32 -3.86 8.82
CA PRO A 53 -4.67 -2.76 9.72
C PRO A 53 -4.11 -1.43 9.24
N ALA A 54 -4.75 -0.33 9.62
CA ALA A 54 -4.23 1.01 9.36
C ALA A 54 -2.86 1.21 10.04
N GLU A 55 -1.99 1.97 9.37
CA GLU A 55 -0.69 2.40 9.92
C GLU A 55 -0.85 3.87 10.33
N PRO A 56 -1.07 4.17 11.63
CA PRO A 56 -1.47 5.53 12.05
C PRO A 56 -0.45 6.61 11.73
N ASP A 57 0.84 6.25 11.69
CA ASP A 57 1.94 7.19 11.48
C ASP A 57 2.43 7.21 10.03
N LEU A 58 1.81 6.45 9.13
CA LEU A 58 2.23 6.34 7.74
C LEU A 58 1.11 6.80 6.80
N PRO A 59 1.11 8.11 6.43
CA PRO A 59 -0.02 8.72 5.70
C PRO A 59 -0.35 8.06 4.36
N ASP A 60 0.65 7.54 3.65
CA ASP A 60 0.50 6.96 2.32
C ASP A 60 0.30 5.44 2.32
N SER A 61 0.18 4.83 3.48
CA SER A 61 0.21 3.37 3.62
C SER A 61 -0.95 2.63 2.95
N VAL A 62 -2.05 3.32 2.64
CA VAL A 62 -3.18 2.76 1.87
C VAL A 62 -2.77 2.39 0.43
N PHE A 63 -1.76 3.05 -0.13
CA PHE A 63 -1.28 2.83 -1.49
C PHE A 63 -0.28 1.66 -1.53
N VAL A 64 -0.75 0.48 -1.19
CA VAL A 64 0.11 -0.72 -1.06
C VAL A 64 0.76 -1.15 -2.37
N GLU A 65 0.19 -0.77 -3.51
CA GLU A 65 0.72 -1.03 -4.84
C GLU A 65 2.11 -0.40 -5.05
N ASP A 66 2.41 0.65 -4.33
CA ASP A 66 3.71 1.32 -4.43
C ASP A 66 4.81 0.59 -3.65
N ALA A 67 4.44 -0.24 -2.70
CA ALA A 67 5.37 -0.86 -1.76
C ALA A 67 5.99 -2.17 -2.28
N ALA A 68 5.37 -2.79 -3.26
CA ALA A 68 5.87 -4.06 -3.81
C ALA A 68 5.44 -4.28 -5.24
N VAL A 69 6.26 -5.00 -5.98
CA VAL A 69 5.93 -5.56 -7.30
C VAL A 69 5.81 -7.07 -7.14
N VAL A 70 4.65 -7.63 -7.46
CA VAL A 70 4.38 -9.06 -7.30
C VAL A 70 4.34 -9.74 -8.66
N LEU A 71 5.23 -10.71 -8.85
CA LEU A 71 5.31 -11.57 -10.03
C LEU A 71 4.82 -12.97 -9.66
N ASP A 72 4.81 -13.88 -10.64
CA ASP A 72 4.26 -15.24 -10.43
C ASP A 72 4.99 -16.01 -9.34
N ASP A 73 6.29 -15.85 -9.23
CA ASP A 73 7.14 -16.62 -8.33
C ASP A 73 7.90 -15.79 -7.28
N VAL A 74 7.83 -14.47 -7.35
CA VAL A 74 8.58 -13.59 -6.45
C VAL A 74 7.82 -12.29 -6.17
N ALA A 75 7.94 -11.77 -4.97
CA ALA A 75 7.51 -10.43 -4.60
C ALA A 75 8.75 -9.58 -4.33
N ILE A 76 8.82 -8.42 -4.96
CA ILE A 76 9.93 -7.49 -4.85
C ILE A 76 9.48 -6.30 -4.00
N LEU A 77 10.03 -6.18 -2.81
CA LEU A 77 9.80 -5.00 -1.97
C LEU A 77 10.54 -3.81 -2.57
N THR A 78 9.81 -2.74 -2.79
CA THR A 78 10.37 -1.52 -3.35
C THR A 78 11.13 -0.72 -2.27
N ARG A 79 11.91 0.25 -2.72
CA ARG A 79 12.50 1.26 -1.85
C ARG A 79 12.07 2.61 -2.39
N PRO A 80 11.01 3.23 -1.80
CA PRO A 80 10.44 4.46 -2.35
C PRO A 80 11.41 5.63 -2.30
N GLY A 81 11.25 6.55 -3.24
CA GLY A 81 11.98 7.80 -3.25
C GLY A 81 11.64 8.67 -2.04
N ALA A 82 10.38 8.67 -1.61
CA ALA A 82 9.96 9.36 -0.39
C ALA A 82 10.40 8.59 0.85
N GLU A 83 11.33 9.15 1.61
CA GLU A 83 11.86 8.50 2.82
C GLU A 83 10.77 8.20 3.85
N SER A 84 9.76 9.07 3.95
CA SER A 84 8.64 8.90 4.86
C SER A 84 7.84 7.60 4.62
N ARG A 85 7.94 7.04 3.42
CA ARG A 85 7.22 5.81 3.05
C ARG A 85 8.02 4.53 3.26
N ARG A 86 9.31 4.61 3.56
CA ARG A 86 10.18 3.42 3.67
C ARG A 86 9.78 2.51 4.84
N ASP A 87 9.15 3.07 5.87
CA ASP A 87 8.67 2.32 7.03
C ASP A 87 7.38 1.52 6.75
N GLU A 88 6.77 1.66 5.57
CA GLU A 88 5.64 0.81 5.15
C GLU A 88 6.08 -0.62 4.82
N ARG A 89 7.34 -0.82 4.54
CA ARG A 89 7.91 -2.07 4.01
C ARG A 89 7.76 -3.29 4.93
N PRO A 90 8.03 -3.22 6.25
CA PRO A 90 8.01 -4.42 7.10
C PRO A 90 6.66 -5.13 7.15
N THR A 91 5.56 -4.38 7.18
CA THR A 91 4.22 -4.97 7.25
C THR A 91 3.78 -5.57 5.91
N ILE A 92 4.21 -4.97 4.80
CA ILE A 92 3.98 -5.50 3.45
C ILE A 92 4.77 -6.80 3.24
N GLU A 93 6.02 -6.84 3.70
CA GLU A 93 6.83 -8.06 3.66
C GLU A 93 6.13 -9.23 4.35
N ARG A 94 5.63 -8.99 5.57
CA ARG A 94 4.90 -10.02 6.32
C ARG A 94 3.63 -10.47 5.62
N ALA A 95 2.94 -9.56 4.96
CA ALA A 95 1.72 -9.88 4.23
C ALA A 95 1.99 -10.73 2.98
N LEU A 96 3.12 -10.52 2.32
CA LEU A 96 3.48 -11.21 1.07
C LEU A 96 4.17 -12.56 1.30
N ALA A 97 4.88 -12.70 2.41
CA ALA A 97 5.69 -13.90 2.69
C ALA A 97 4.93 -15.22 2.58
N PRO A 98 3.64 -15.33 2.99
CA PRO A 98 2.88 -16.57 2.82
C PRO A 98 2.60 -16.95 1.36
N TYR A 99 2.72 -16.01 0.42
CA TYR A 99 2.31 -16.21 -0.97
C TYR A 99 3.47 -16.32 -1.94
N ARG A 100 4.59 -15.65 -1.67
CA ARG A 100 5.74 -15.57 -2.58
C ARG A 100 7.04 -15.51 -1.80
N ASP A 101 8.12 -15.97 -2.42
CA ASP A 101 9.46 -15.61 -1.97
C ASP A 101 9.63 -14.10 -2.09
N VAL A 102 10.21 -13.47 -1.08
CA VAL A 102 10.32 -12.02 -1.00
C VAL A 102 11.78 -11.61 -1.14
N VAL A 103 12.04 -10.71 -2.07
CA VAL A 103 13.33 -10.03 -2.23
C VAL A 103 13.12 -8.52 -2.07
N ALA A 104 14.17 -7.78 -1.85
CA ALA A 104 14.06 -6.36 -1.51
C ALA A 104 15.07 -5.53 -2.29
N ILE A 105 14.62 -4.37 -2.77
CA ILE A 105 15.51 -3.34 -3.31
C ILE A 105 16.26 -2.71 -2.14
N GLU A 106 17.58 -2.70 -2.21
CA GLU A 106 18.44 -2.14 -1.18
C GLU A 106 19.06 -0.80 -1.62
N ALA A 107 19.46 0.00 -0.63
CA ALA A 107 20.16 1.26 -0.91
C ALA A 107 21.43 0.99 -1.74
N PRO A 108 21.77 1.83 -2.71
CA PRO A 108 21.16 3.12 -3.05
C PRO A 108 19.98 3.04 -4.04
N GLY A 109 19.50 1.86 -4.38
CA GLY A 109 18.41 1.68 -5.34
C GLY A 109 17.11 2.32 -4.85
N ILE A 110 16.38 2.93 -5.77
CA ILE A 110 15.07 3.56 -5.52
C ILE A 110 14.10 3.08 -6.58
N VAL A 111 12.97 2.51 -6.13
CA VAL A 111 11.89 2.04 -7.01
C VAL A 111 10.56 2.24 -6.28
N ASP A 112 9.58 2.78 -6.98
CA ASP A 112 8.18 2.77 -6.57
C ASP A 112 7.42 1.79 -7.46
N GLY A 113 6.47 1.04 -6.90
CA GLY A 113 5.79 -0.05 -7.60
C GLY A 113 4.60 0.37 -8.46
N GLY A 114 4.04 1.55 -8.16
CA GLY A 114 2.85 2.07 -8.83
C GLY A 114 3.09 2.73 -10.17
#